data_445dac0a37eaf6670b57831750386619
#
_entry.id   445dac0a37eaf6670b57831750386619
#
_cell.length_a   1.000
_cell.length_b   1.000
_cell.length_c   1.000
_cell.angle_alpha   90.00
_cell.angle_beta   90.00
_cell.angle_gamma   90.00
#
_symmetry.space_group_name_H-M   'P 1'
#
loop_
_entity.id
_entity.type
_entity.pdbx_description
1 polymer ?
#
loop_
_entity_poly.entity_id
_entity_poly.type
_entity_poly.pdbx_seq_one_letter_code
_entity_poly.pdbx_strand_id
1 'polypeptide(L)'
;TLGLGFYDGLNLKNIFKNNPENEERIFNELNQKLELKNREIVQRGQKEGEEFLKKNRNKKGVLETKSGIQYKVLRNGKGSYPTAASRVKVNYKGSMLSGEEFDSSYKRGKPSEFGLNQVIPGWTEGIQLMRPGSKFIFYIPQELAYGANPDPRSGIKPYSLLIFEVELLEIL
;
A
#
# COMPACT_ATOMS: atom_id res chain seq x y z
N THR A 1 -16.39 -11.91 -1.50
CA THR A 1 -17.32 -11.95 -0.34
C THR A 1 -17.17 -10.69 0.54
N LEU A 2 -17.20 -9.52 -0.08
CA LEU A 2 -17.18 -8.20 0.58
C LEU A 2 -18.53 -7.52 0.34
N GLY A 3 -19.60 -7.97 0.91
CA GLY A 3 -20.86 -7.33 0.57
C GLY A 3 -22.00 -7.46 1.57
N LEU A 4 -21.93 -8.35 2.52
CA LEU A 4 -23.09 -8.65 3.37
C LEU A 4 -23.12 -7.87 4.70
N GLY A 5 -22.04 -7.19 5.10
CA GLY A 5 -22.00 -6.50 6.40
C GLY A 5 -22.58 -5.08 6.43
N PHE A 6 -22.83 -4.44 5.28
CA PHE A 6 -23.28 -3.04 5.22
C PHE A 6 -24.80 -2.84 5.08
N TYR A 7 -25.58 -3.93 4.93
CA TYR A 7 -27.01 -3.83 4.62
C TYR A 7 -27.96 -4.24 5.76
N ASP A 8 -27.43 -4.57 6.94
CA ASP A 8 -28.26 -4.96 8.09
C ASP A 8 -29.12 -3.82 8.70
N GLY A 9 -28.89 -2.58 8.26
CA GLY A 9 -29.68 -1.43 8.72
C GLY A 9 -30.87 -1.04 7.84
N LEU A 10 -30.93 -1.57 6.62
CA LEU A 10 -32.07 -1.38 5.72
C LEU A 10 -32.89 -2.66 5.70
N ASN A 11 -34.14 -2.55 6.08
CA ASN A 11 -35.08 -3.67 6.12
C ASN A 11 -35.44 -4.15 4.69
N LEU A 12 -34.42 -4.61 3.95
CA LEU A 12 -34.51 -5.09 2.58
C LEU A 12 -35.46 -6.27 2.44
N LYS A 13 -35.65 -7.08 3.49
CA LYS A 13 -36.60 -8.20 3.49
C LYS A 13 -38.06 -7.78 3.23
N ASN A 14 -38.43 -6.54 3.53
CA ASN A 14 -39.77 -6.04 3.25
C ASN A 14 -39.93 -5.45 1.85
N ILE A 15 -38.84 -5.02 1.20
CA ILE A 15 -38.85 -4.48 -0.16
C ILE A 15 -39.00 -5.59 -1.19
N PHE A 16 -38.50 -6.77 -0.89
CA PHE A 16 -38.43 -7.92 -1.81
C PHE A 16 -39.64 -8.85 -1.76
N LYS A 17 -40.58 -8.67 -0.83
CA LYS A 17 -41.63 -9.65 -0.54
C LYS A 17 -42.64 -9.93 -1.63
N ASN A 18 -42.73 -9.12 -2.70
CA ASN A 18 -43.88 -9.19 -3.59
C ASN A 18 -43.61 -9.15 -5.11
N ASN A 19 -42.38 -9.14 -5.61
CA ASN A 19 -42.14 -9.18 -7.06
C ASN A 19 -40.71 -9.58 -7.43
N PRO A 20 -40.48 -10.79 -7.97
CA PRO A 20 -39.16 -11.28 -8.38
C PRO A 20 -38.47 -10.41 -9.46
N GLU A 21 -39.22 -9.80 -10.37
CA GLU A 21 -38.68 -8.93 -11.41
C GLU A 21 -38.08 -7.64 -10.82
N ASN A 22 -38.63 -7.16 -9.70
CA ASN A 22 -38.08 -6.04 -8.98
C ASN A 22 -36.79 -6.38 -8.23
N GLU A 23 -36.65 -7.61 -7.74
CA GLU A 23 -35.43 -8.07 -7.09
C GLU A 23 -34.24 -8.06 -8.06
N GLU A 24 -34.41 -8.61 -9.25
CA GLU A 24 -33.37 -8.66 -10.28
C GLU A 24 -32.98 -7.24 -10.75
N ARG A 25 -33.97 -6.37 -10.98
CA ARG A 25 -33.70 -4.99 -11.35
C ARG A 25 -32.93 -4.22 -10.29
N ILE A 26 -33.35 -4.31 -9.02
CA ILE A 26 -32.68 -3.63 -7.90
C ILE A 26 -31.28 -4.19 -7.71
N PHE A 27 -31.11 -5.52 -7.83
CA PHE A 27 -29.80 -6.16 -7.75
C PHE A 27 -28.85 -5.65 -8.85
N ASN A 28 -29.33 -5.57 -10.08
CA ASN A 28 -28.57 -5.06 -11.20
C ASN A 28 -28.21 -3.57 -11.04
N GLU A 29 -29.16 -2.74 -10.60
CA GLU A 29 -28.90 -1.32 -10.31
C GLU A 29 -27.86 -1.12 -9.19
N LEU A 30 -27.93 -1.93 -8.12
CA LEU A 30 -26.96 -1.91 -7.03
C LEU A 30 -25.56 -2.35 -7.51
N ASN A 31 -25.49 -3.41 -8.31
CA ASN A 31 -24.23 -3.86 -8.88
C ASN A 31 -23.60 -2.81 -9.80
N GLN A 32 -24.39 -2.17 -10.66
CA GLN A 32 -23.90 -1.10 -11.51
C GLN A 32 -23.37 0.09 -10.70
N LYS A 33 -24.09 0.50 -9.66
CA LYS A 33 -23.63 1.58 -8.77
C LYS A 33 -22.34 1.19 -8.01
N LEU A 34 -22.25 -0.05 -7.58
CA LEU A 34 -21.05 -0.57 -6.89
C LEU A 34 -19.85 -0.60 -7.86
N GLU A 35 -20.04 -1.06 -9.10
CA GLU A 35 -19.00 -1.06 -10.12
C GLU A 35 -18.52 0.36 -10.46
N LEU A 36 -19.44 1.31 -10.62
CA LEU A 36 -19.09 2.70 -10.87
C LEU A 36 -18.26 3.26 -9.72
N LYS A 37 -18.72 3.04 -8.48
CA LYS A 37 -17.99 3.49 -7.28
C LYS A 37 -16.60 2.85 -7.16
N ASN A 38 -16.49 1.57 -7.49
CA ASN A 38 -15.20 0.88 -7.51
C ASN A 38 -14.26 1.46 -8.58
N ARG A 39 -14.77 1.75 -9.78
CA ARG A 39 -13.98 2.41 -10.84
C ARG A 39 -13.47 3.78 -10.41
N GLU A 40 -14.31 4.58 -9.75
CA GLU A 40 -13.91 5.88 -9.21
C GLU A 40 -12.79 5.76 -8.17
N ILE A 41 -12.91 4.79 -7.25
CA ILE A 41 -11.87 4.53 -6.24
C ILE A 41 -10.54 4.13 -6.90
N VAL A 42 -10.60 3.22 -7.89
CA VAL A 42 -9.42 2.78 -8.66
C VAL A 42 -8.75 3.96 -9.36
N GLN A 43 -9.53 4.69 -10.17
CA GLN A 43 -9.02 5.82 -10.92
C GLN A 43 -8.43 6.91 -10.03
N ARG A 44 -9.09 7.18 -8.91
CA ARG A 44 -8.63 8.18 -7.96
C ARG A 44 -7.31 7.76 -7.30
N GLY A 45 -7.22 6.54 -6.80
CA GLY A 45 -6.00 6.03 -6.15
C GLY A 45 -4.80 6.01 -7.10
N GLN A 46 -4.98 5.50 -8.31
CA GLN A 46 -3.96 5.49 -9.34
C GLN A 46 -3.51 6.91 -9.71
N LYS A 47 -4.47 7.77 -10.01
CA LYS A 47 -4.19 9.16 -10.42
C LYS A 47 -3.45 9.95 -9.33
N GLU A 48 -3.88 9.84 -8.07
CA GLU A 48 -3.21 10.51 -6.95
C GLU A 48 -1.76 10.04 -6.81
N GLY A 49 -1.50 8.73 -6.93
CA GLY A 49 -0.16 8.16 -6.88
C GLY A 49 0.74 8.61 -8.03
N GLU A 50 0.22 8.56 -9.26
CA GLU A 50 0.95 9.00 -10.47
C GLU A 50 1.30 10.50 -10.42
N GLU A 51 0.35 11.34 -10.06
CA GLU A 51 0.56 12.78 -9.93
C GLU A 51 1.58 13.11 -8.84
N PHE A 52 1.52 12.38 -7.73
CA PHE A 52 2.51 12.52 -6.67
C PHE A 52 3.91 12.17 -7.16
N LEU A 53 4.10 11.00 -7.79
CA LEU A 53 5.40 10.56 -8.29
C LEU A 53 5.96 11.52 -9.35
N LYS A 54 5.11 12.01 -10.25
CA LYS A 54 5.49 13.00 -11.26
C LYS A 54 6.03 14.29 -10.65
N LYS A 55 5.43 14.77 -9.57
CA LYS A 55 5.89 15.97 -8.85
C LYS A 55 7.11 15.67 -7.98
N ASN A 56 7.11 14.53 -7.30
CA ASN A 56 8.15 14.13 -6.35
C ASN A 56 9.50 13.89 -7.02
N ARG A 57 9.50 13.36 -8.24
CA ARG A 57 10.69 13.11 -9.09
C ARG A 57 11.58 14.36 -9.21
N ASN A 58 10.97 15.54 -9.23
CA ASN A 58 11.68 16.82 -9.40
C ASN A 58 12.18 17.41 -8.07
N LYS A 59 11.92 16.77 -6.95
CA LYS A 59 12.38 17.27 -5.65
C LYS A 59 13.84 16.93 -5.43
N LYS A 60 14.57 17.86 -4.84
CA LYS A 60 16.01 17.69 -4.52
C LYS A 60 16.25 16.44 -3.66
N GLY A 61 17.16 15.59 -4.12
CA GLY A 61 17.59 14.39 -3.42
C GLY A 61 16.67 13.19 -3.59
N VAL A 62 15.64 13.28 -4.43
CA VAL A 62 14.83 12.13 -4.84
C VAL A 62 15.51 11.42 -6.00
N LEU A 63 15.66 10.12 -5.88
CA LEU A 63 16.18 9.20 -6.90
C LEU A 63 15.06 8.26 -7.31
N GLU A 64 15.17 7.64 -8.50
CA GLU A 64 14.16 6.73 -9.03
C GLU A 64 14.84 5.48 -9.61
N THR A 65 14.27 4.32 -9.32
CA THR A 65 14.69 3.03 -9.90
C THR A 65 14.03 2.79 -11.26
N LYS A 66 14.51 1.80 -12.00
CA LYS A 66 13.90 1.41 -13.29
C LYS A 66 12.45 0.93 -13.16
N SER A 67 12.08 0.37 -12.01
CA SER A 67 10.73 -0.11 -11.72
C SER A 67 9.75 1.01 -11.32
N GLY A 68 10.25 2.24 -11.10
CA GLY A 68 9.44 3.40 -10.71
C GLY A 68 9.37 3.65 -9.21
N ILE A 69 10.13 2.92 -8.37
CA ILE A 69 10.27 3.26 -6.96
C ILE A 69 11.07 4.56 -6.87
N GLN A 70 10.53 5.55 -6.18
CA GLN A 70 11.29 6.73 -5.82
C GLN A 70 11.79 6.61 -4.39
N TYR A 71 12.97 7.15 -4.13
CA TYR A 71 13.54 7.10 -2.79
C TYR A 71 14.40 8.32 -2.48
N LYS A 72 14.55 8.58 -1.20
CA LYS A 72 15.44 9.64 -0.68
C LYS A 72 16.33 9.04 0.41
N VAL A 73 17.62 9.29 0.28
CA VAL A 73 18.61 8.88 1.27
C VAL A 73 18.65 9.91 2.40
N LEU A 74 18.26 9.52 3.61
CA LEU A 74 18.38 10.38 4.79
C LEU A 74 19.70 10.16 5.51
N ARG A 75 20.17 8.92 5.52
CA ARG A 75 21.46 8.52 6.10
C ARG A 75 22.01 7.32 5.34
N ASN A 76 23.28 7.38 5.02
CA ASN A 76 24.02 6.26 4.45
C ASN A 76 24.58 5.37 5.58
N GLY A 77 24.45 4.06 5.40
CA GLY A 77 25.11 3.07 6.23
C GLY A 77 26.45 2.61 5.67
N LYS A 78 26.99 1.56 6.26
CA LYS A 78 28.25 0.94 5.88
C LYS A 78 28.10 -0.59 5.77
N GLY A 79 29.02 -1.26 5.09
CA GLY A 79 29.00 -2.71 4.92
C GLY A 79 28.41 -3.15 3.59
N SER A 80 28.02 -4.41 3.51
CA SER A 80 27.47 -5.03 2.30
C SER A 80 26.02 -4.67 2.07
N TYR A 81 25.57 -4.76 0.83
CA TYR A 81 24.16 -4.68 0.47
C TYR A 81 23.49 -6.05 0.68
N PRO A 82 22.25 -6.10 1.15
CA PRO A 82 21.48 -7.33 1.15
C PRO A 82 21.12 -7.76 -0.26
N THR A 83 20.86 -9.04 -0.44
CA THR A 83 20.31 -9.63 -1.66
C THR A 83 18.82 -9.93 -1.49
N ALA A 84 18.12 -10.27 -2.57
CA ALA A 84 16.71 -10.66 -2.51
C ALA A 84 16.45 -11.89 -1.60
N ALA A 85 17.46 -12.73 -1.36
CA ALA A 85 17.39 -13.89 -0.48
C ALA A 85 17.77 -13.57 0.99
N SER A 86 18.24 -12.37 1.27
CA SER A 86 18.69 -11.97 2.61
C SER A 86 17.53 -11.87 3.57
N ARG A 87 17.83 -12.17 4.83
CA ARG A 87 16.99 -11.85 5.97
C ARG A 87 17.50 -10.56 6.59
N VAL A 88 16.61 -9.66 6.94
CA VAL A 88 16.98 -8.33 7.44
C VAL A 88 16.20 -7.97 8.69
N LYS A 89 16.81 -7.07 9.48
CA LYS A 89 16.20 -6.44 10.65
C LYS A 89 16.10 -4.94 10.40
N VAL A 90 14.89 -4.41 10.52
CA VAL A 90 14.58 -3.01 10.20
C VAL A 90 13.72 -2.35 11.25
N ASN A 91 13.86 -1.03 11.38
CA ASN A 91 12.79 -0.18 11.86
C ASN A 91 12.13 0.53 10.69
N TYR A 92 10.82 0.72 10.77
CA TYR A 92 10.09 1.40 9.72
C TYR A 92 8.80 2.05 10.20
N LYS A 93 8.33 2.96 9.39
CA LYS A 93 7.03 3.60 9.49
C LYS A 93 6.42 3.69 8.10
N GLY A 94 5.21 3.17 7.93
CA GLY A 94 4.45 3.20 6.68
C GLY A 94 3.25 4.13 6.77
N SER A 95 3.07 4.97 5.75
CA SER A 95 1.94 5.89 5.65
C SER A 95 1.41 5.98 4.22
N MET A 96 0.15 6.40 4.10
CA MET A 96 -0.47 6.77 2.83
C MET A 96 -0.14 8.23 2.46
N LEU A 97 -0.49 8.65 1.23
CA LEU A 97 -0.34 10.04 0.79
C LEU A 97 -1.10 11.05 1.65
N SER A 98 -2.18 10.64 2.31
CA SER A 98 -2.93 11.44 3.29
C SER A 98 -2.12 11.78 4.53
N GLY A 99 -0.98 11.11 4.76
CA GLY A 99 -0.20 11.18 5.99
C GLY A 99 -0.66 10.21 7.07
N GLU A 100 -1.76 9.48 6.85
CA GLU A 100 -2.23 8.45 7.77
C GLU A 100 -1.25 7.29 7.83
N GLU A 101 -0.76 7.01 9.04
CA GLU A 101 0.15 5.90 9.31
C GLU A 101 -0.65 4.62 9.47
N PHE A 102 -0.31 3.59 8.69
CA PHE A 102 -0.97 2.29 8.76
C PHE A 102 -0.15 1.23 9.49
N ASP A 103 1.18 1.41 9.59
CA ASP A 103 2.04 0.47 10.31
C ASP A 103 3.34 1.13 10.76
N SER A 104 3.87 0.70 11.92
CA SER A 104 5.11 1.20 12.48
C SER A 104 5.76 0.21 13.45
N SER A 105 7.02 -0.14 13.21
CA SER A 105 7.82 -0.91 14.17
C SER A 105 8.09 -0.13 15.45
N TYR A 106 8.21 1.19 15.35
CA TYR A 106 8.41 2.07 16.50
C TYR A 106 7.23 2.02 17.48
N LYS A 107 5.99 2.02 16.95
CA LYS A 107 4.78 1.88 17.78
C LYS A 107 4.68 0.52 18.47
N ARG A 108 5.23 -0.54 17.84
CA ARG A 108 5.31 -1.88 18.44
C ARG A 108 6.45 -2.00 19.47
N GLY A 109 7.33 -1.00 19.57
CA GLY A 109 8.45 -0.97 20.52
C GLY A 109 9.59 -1.93 20.17
N LYS A 110 9.60 -2.54 18.99
CA LYS A 110 10.64 -3.48 18.54
C LYS A 110 10.82 -3.47 17.03
N PRO A 111 12.06 -3.67 16.53
CA PRO A 111 12.34 -3.89 15.12
C PRO A 111 11.61 -5.11 14.56
N SER A 112 11.42 -5.12 13.25
CA SER A 112 10.86 -6.25 12.53
C SER A 112 11.96 -7.01 11.78
N GLU A 113 11.81 -8.34 11.71
CA GLU A 113 12.73 -9.24 11.01
C GLU A 113 11.95 -10.03 9.95
N PHE A 114 12.44 -10.06 8.72
CA PHE A 114 11.82 -10.82 7.61
C PHE A 114 12.82 -11.10 6.49
N GLY A 115 12.49 -12.09 5.67
CA GLY A 115 13.19 -12.33 4.40
C GLY A 115 12.72 -11.35 3.33
N LEU A 116 13.63 -10.83 2.53
CA LEU A 116 13.29 -9.90 1.43
C LEU A 116 12.46 -10.56 0.33
N ASN A 117 12.43 -11.89 0.27
CA ASN A 117 11.56 -12.66 -0.62
C ASN A 117 10.13 -12.88 -0.08
N GLN A 118 9.81 -12.35 1.11
CA GLN A 118 8.52 -12.53 1.80
C GLN A 118 7.74 -11.23 1.99
N VAL A 119 8.19 -10.15 1.39
CA VAL A 119 7.62 -8.80 1.52
C VAL A 119 7.14 -8.27 0.17
N ILE A 120 6.50 -7.11 0.14
CA ILE A 120 6.06 -6.48 -1.11
C ILE A 120 7.26 -6.25 -2.05
N PRO A 121 7.05 -6.31 -3.38
CA PRO A 121 8.13 -6.14 -4.37
C PRO A 121 8.94 -4.86 -4.16
N GLY A 122 8.27 -3.76 -3.82
CA GLY A 122 8.93 -2.49 -3.53
C GLY A 122 9.92 -2.54 -2.38
N TRP A 123 9.68 -3.37 -1.37
CA TRP A 123 10.62 -3.60 -0.28
C TRP A 123 11.75 -4.54 -0.68
N THR A 124 11.44 -5.61 -1.40
CA THR A 124 12.46 -6.52 -1.93
C THR A 124 13.50 -5.74 -2.75
N GLU A 125 13.07 -4.86 -3.64
CA GLU A 125 13.95 -4.05 -4.45
C GLU A 125 14.62 -2.92 -3.64
N GLY A 126 13.82 -2.14 -2.90
CA GLY A 126 14.27 -0.93 -2.23
C GLY A 126 15.31 -1.20 -1.14
N ILE A 127 15.13 -2.24 -0.32
CA ILE A 127 16.06 -2.55 0.78
C ILE A 127 17.42 -3.04 0.25
N GLN A 128 17.48 -3.64 -0.94
CA GLN A 128 18.75 -3.98 -1.59
C GLN A 128 19.60 -2.76 -1.96
N LEU A 129 19.04 -1.56 -1.94
CA LEU A 129 19.76 -0.29 -2.12
C LEU A 129 20.38 0.23 -0.81
N MET A 130 20.06 -0.40 0.32
CA MET A 130 20.47 0.05 1.64
C MET A 130 21.63 -0.79 2.18
N ARG A 131 22.47 -0.17 3.02
CA ARG A 131 23.48 -0.86 3.83
C ARG A 131 23.06 -0.79 5.30
N PRO A 132 23.52 -1.70 6.17
CA PRO A 132 23.30 -1.58 7.62
C PRO A 132 23.63 -0.19 8.14
N GLY A 133 22.73 0.40 8.92
CA GLY A 133 22.81 1.78 9.41
C GLY A 133 22.22 2.83 8.47
N SER A 134 21.79 2.46 7.24
CA SER A 134 21.10 3.37 6.33
C SER A 134 19.69 3.70 6.83
N LYS A 135 19.22 4.90 6.48
CA LYS A 135 17.84 5.33 6.63
C LYS A 135 17.37 6.01 5.36
N PHE A 136 16.32 5.46 4.75
CA PHE A 136 15.77 5.93 3.48
C PHE A 136 14.27 6.20 3.62
N ILE A 137 13.74 7.05 2.75
CA ILE A 137 12.31 7.14 2.49
C ILE A 137 12.07 6.53 1.11
N PHE A 138 11.12 5.60 1.03
CA PHE A 138 10.66 5.01 -0.22
C PHE A 138 9.25 5.49 -0.53
N TYR A 139 9.01 5.82 -1.78
CA TYR A 139 7.71 6.11 -2.36
C TYR A 139 7.41 5.00 -3.35
N ILE A 140 6.55 4.07 -2.94
CA ILE A 140 6.32 2.82 -3.65
C ILE A 140 4.99 2.89 -4.40
N PRO A 141 5.00 2.82 -5.74
CA PRO A 141 3.78 2.77 -6.52
C PRO A 141 2.96 1.52 -6.17
N GLN A 142 1.66 1.60 -6.35
CA GLN A 142 0.73 0.56 -5.91
C GLN A 142 1.00 -0.81 -6.55
N GLU A 143 1.55 -0.86 -7.77
CA GLU A 143 1.92 -2.07 -8.49
C GLU A 143 3.03 -2.87 -7.79
N LEU A 144 3.86 -2.20 -7.02
CA LEU A 144 4.94 -2.77 -6.22
C LEU A 144 4.63 -2.84 -4.73
N ALA A 145 3.38 -2.56 -4.36
CA ALA A 145 2.84 -2.61 -3.00
C ALA A 145 1.67 -3.62 -2.92
N TYR A 146 0.47 -3.16 -2.56
CA TYR A 146 -0.68 -4.05 -2.36
C TYR A 146 -1.72 -4.01 -3.48
N GLY A 147 -1.57 -3.13 -4.47
CA GLY A 147 -2.46 -3.04 -5.62
C GLY A 147 -3.93 -2.89 -5.26
N ALA A 148 -4.75 -3.71 -5.92
CA ALA A 148 -6.21 -3.71 -5.76
C ALA A 148 -6.69 -4.29 -4.42
N ASN A 149 -5.90 -5.15 -3.77
CA ASN A 149 -6.37 -6.03 -2.70
C ASN A 149 -5.49 -5.94 -1.44
N PRO A 150 -5.35 -4.77 -0.80
CA PRO A 150 -4.74 -4.70 0.52
C PRO A 150 -5.60 -5.48 1.54
N ASP A 151 -4.99 -5.97 2.62
CA ASP A 151 -5.76 -6.55 3.74
C ASP A 151 -6.71 -5.46 4.29
N PRO A 152 -8.02 -5.73 4.35
CA PRO A 152 -9.01 -4.75 4.86
C PRO A 152 -8.70 -4.25 6.27
N ARG A 153 -7.97 -5.06 7.08
CA ARG A 153 -7.58 -4.70 8.45
C ARG A 153 -6.38 -3.76 8.51
N SER A 154 -5.65 -3.61 7.41
CA SER A 154 -4.45 -2.75 7.35
C SER A 154 -4.76 -1.26 7.36
N GLY A 155 -5.98 -0.86 7.03
CA GLY A 155 -6.35 0.55 6.80
C GLY A 155 -5.85 1.12 5.46
N ILE A 156 -5.10 0.33 4.69
CA ILE A 156 -4.60 0.74 3.36
C ILE A 156 -5.77 0.71 2.36
N LYS A 157 -5.95 1.79 1.62
CA LYS A 157 -6.95 1.85 0.56
C LYS A 157 -6.44 1.15 -0.71
N PRO A 158 -7.32 0.52 -1.51
CA PRO A 158 -6.93 -0.03 -2.80
C PRO A 158 -6.22 0.99 -3.68
N TYR A 159 -5.24 0.52 -4.45
CA TYR A 159 -4.43 1.32 -5.40
C TYR A 159 -3.67 2.49 -4.77
N SER A 160 -3.38 2.43 -3.47
CA SER A 160 -2.61 3.47 -2.78
C SER A 160 -1.12 3.36 -3.07
N LEU A 161 -0.51 4.49 -3.45
CA LEU A 161 0.92 4.68 -3.30
C LEU A 161 1.26 4.70 -1.80
N LEU A 162 2.32 4.01 -1.42
CA LEU A 162 2.76 3.93 -0.02
C LEU A 162 4.09 4.65 0.19
N ILE A 163 4.22 5.29 1.34
CA ILE A 163 5.44 5.96 1.77
C ILE A 163 5.99 5.20 2.97
N PHE A 164 7.22 4.71 2.86
CA PHE A 164 7.92 4.04 3.94
C PHE A 164 9.20 4.76 4.31
N GLU A 165 9.32 5.16 5.55
CA GLU A 165 10.60 5.49 6.15
C GLU A 165 11.19 4.20 6.74
N VAL A 166 12.35 3.78 6.25
CA VAL A 166 12.99 2.50 6.63
C VAL A 166 14.40 2.75 7.12
N GLU A 167 14.74 2.15 8.23
CA GLU A 167 16.09 2.07 8.78
C GLU A 167 16.54 0.61 8.77
N LEU A 168 17.54 0.28 7.97
CA LEU A 168 18.15 -1.05 7.94
C LEU A 168 19.15 -1.16 9.07
N LEU A 169 18.84 -2.00 10.07
CA LEU A 169 19.68 -2.20 11.24
C LEU A 169 20.74 -3.26 10.98
N GLU A 170 20.36 -4.39 10.40
CA GLU A 170 21.23 -5.57 10.28
C GLU A 170 20.79 -6.46 9.11
N ILE A 171 21.74 -7.14 8.50
CA ILE A 171 21.53 -8.29 7.61
C ILE A 171 21.83 -9.53 8.44
N LEU A 172 20.82 -10.41 8.57
CA LEU A 172 20.86 -11.58 9.45
C LEU A 172 21.42 -12.82 8.73
#